data_73d692f89671379d8806617c3e167ac5
#
_entry.id   73d692f89671379d8806617c3e167ac5
#
_cell.length_a   1.000
_cell.length_b   1.000
_cell.length_c   1.000
_cell.angle_alpha   90.00
_cell.angle_beta   90.00
_cell.angle_gamma   90.00
#
_symmetry.space_group_name_H-M   'P 1'
#
loop_
_entity.id
_entity.type
_entity.pdbx_description
1 polymer ?
#
loop_
_entity_poly.entity_id
_entity_poly.type
_entity_poly.pdbx_seq_one_letter_code
_entity_poly.pdbx_strand_id
1 'polypeptide(L)'
;MTDQELANEGAKGLVETGVEGAFDAVSRSTAGDYPSMGCSQWEGPRGNMLLGYIDGGDHFAGRSYSDIRDSGELSALSELLGSEQGQTAQLMLLSDDCLQMYMPALGKVPKFWDSRCIIYALLWCPTSHNVVRRFLQNRNDDYDLSDLAVLRDLFATQYATAADCEEYAEGYANRAENIFNYVSSLDLSAYGVAEYEG
;
A
#
# COMPACT_ATOMS: atom_id res chain seq x y z
N MET A 1 17.15 -7.12 5.29
CA MET A 1 16.50 -6.92 3.98
C MET A 1 16.98 -5.62 3.34
N THR A 2 17.08 -5.59 2.02
CA THR A 2 17.30 -4.35 1.24
C THR A 2 16.00 -3.54 1.14
N ASP A 3 16.11 -2.25 0.79
CA ASP A 3 14.92 -1.40 0.59
C ASP A 3 13.98 -1.95 -0.49
N GLN A 4 14.52 -2.55 -1.55
CA GLN A 4 13.73 -3.17 -2.60
C GLN A 4 12.97 -4.42 -2.12
N GLU A 5 13.61 -5.26 -1.30
CA GLU A 5 12.96 -6.43 -0.70
C GLU A 5 11.84 -6.01 0.26
N LEU A 6 12.08 -5.00 1.10
CA LEU A 6 11.07 -4.43 1.97
C LEU A 6 9.89 -3.83 1.18
N ALA A 7 10.18 -3.11 0.10
CA ALA A 7 9.16 -2.53 -0.77
C ALA A 7 8.31 -3.61 -1.46
N ASN A 8 8.94 -4.71 -1.92
CA ASN A 8 8.23 -5.83 -2.53
C ASN A 8 7.31 -6.55 -1.54
N GLU A 9 7.79 -6.83 -0.31
CA GLU A 9 6.95 -7.44 0.72
C GLU A 9 5.84 -6.48 1.20
N GLY A 10 6.13 -5.18 1.27
CA GLY A 10 5.13 -4.15 1.53
C GLY A 10 4.03 -4.13 0.47
N ALA A 11 4.39 -4.15 -0.81
CA ALA A 11 3.43 -4.18 -1.92
C ALA A 11 2.49 -5.40 -1.88
N LYS A 12 3.03 -6.60 -1.62
CA LYS A 12 2.23 -7.82 -1.42
C LYS A 12 1.28 -7.68 -0.24
N GLY A 13 1.81 -7.21 0.90
CA GLY A 13 1.03 -7.02 2.11
C GLY A 13 -0.13 -6.04 1.96
N LEU A 14 0.05 -4.96 1.19
CA LEU A 14 -1.02 -4.01 0.90
C LEU A 14 -2.23 -4.67 0.23
N VAL A 15 -2.00 -5.61 -0.66
CA VAL A 15 -3.06 -6.36 -1.34
C VAL A 15 -3.61 -7.47 -0.43
N GLU A 16 -2.75 -8.28 0.17
CA GLU A 16 -3.16 -9.45 0.95
C GLU A 16 -3.92 -9.10 2.24
N THR A 17 -3.60 -7.97 2.85
CA THR A 17 -4.32 -7.48 4.03
C THR A 17 -5.60 -6.69 3.69
N GLY A 18 -5.88 -6.48 2.39
CA GLY A 18 -7.05 -5.72 1.94
C GLY A 18 -6.97 -4.22 2.25
N VAL A 19 -5.77 -3.67 2.45
CA VAL A 19 -5.53 -2.23 2.59
C VAL A 19 -5.78 -1.53 1.25
N GLU A 20 -5.34 -2.16 0.16
CA GLU A 20 -5.66 -1.76 -1.21
C GLU A 20 -6.86 -2.53 -1.76
N GLY A 21 -7.47 -2.03 -2.85
CA GLY A 21 -8.67 -2.59 -3.44
C GLY A 21 -8.43 -3.81 -4.34
N ALA A 22 -9.43 -4.11 -5.17
CA ALA A 22 -9.33 -5.20 -6.13
C ALA A 22 -8.49 -4.80 -7.36
N PHE A 23 -7.77 -5.77 -7.92
CA PHE A 23 -6.93 -5.53 -9.11
C PHE A 23 -7.72 -5.10 -10.35
N ASP A 24 -8.94 -5.60 -10.51
CA ASP A 24 -9.83 -5.33 -11.64
C ASP A 24 -10.70 -4.08 -11.46
N ALA A 25 -10.48 -3.32 -10.39
CA ALA A 25 -11.28 -2.15 -10.09
C ALA A 25 -11.11 -1.05 -11.15
N VAL A 26 -12.24 -0.56 -11.65
CA VAL A 26 -12.30 0.62 -12.55
C VAL A 26 -13.44 1.51 -12.10
N SER A 27 -13.12 2.76 -11.78
CA SER A 27 -14.10 3.77 -11.42
C SER A 27 -13.78 5.10 -12.09
N ARG A 28 -14.72 6.05 -12.02
CA ARG A 28 -14.44 7.43 -12.44
C ARG A 28 -13.68 8.15 -11.35
N SER A 29 -12.60 8.83 -11.71
CA SER A 29 -11.87 9.71 -10.79
C SER A 29 -12.79 10.82 -10.25
N THR A 30 -12.60 11.17 -8.98
CA THR A 30 -13.26 12.33 -8.37
C THR A 30 -12.61 13.65 -8.78
N ALA A 31 -11.39 13.61 -9.31
CA ALA A 31 -10.64 14.80 -9.72
C ALA A 31 -10.85 15.20 -11.19
N GLY A 32 -11.47 14.33 -12.01
CA GLY A 32 -11.69 14.61 -13.42
C GLY A 32 -12.33 13.46 -14.21
N ASP A 33 -12.36 13.58 -15.55
CA ASP A 33 -12.93 12.57 -16.44
C ASP A 33 -11.85 11.59 -16.93
N TYR A 34 -11.18 10.94 -16.00
CA TYR A 34 -10.26 9.84 -16.31
C TYR A 34 -10.56 8.62 -15.43
N PRO A 35 -10.14 7.43 -15.88
CA PRO A 35 -10.31 6.23 -15.08
C PRO A 35 -9.39 6.25 -13.87
N SER A 36 -9.93 5.80 -12.74
CA SER A 36 -9.23 5.40 -11.53
C SER A 36 -9.15 3.88 -11.56
N MET A 37 -7.94 3.32 -11.60
CA MET A 37 -7.70 1.94 -12.05
C MET A 37 -6.93 1.12 -11.04
N GLY A 38 -7.32 -0.16 -10.94
CA GLY A 38 -6.61 -1.16 -10.18
C GLY A 38 -6.71 -1.00 -8.67
N CYS A 39 -5.95 -1.81 -7.96
CA CYS A 39 -6.06 -1.93 -6.52
C CYS A 39 -5.74 -0.62 -5.78
N SER A 40 -4.81 0.19 -6.26
CA SER A 40 -4.43 1.48 -5.64
C SER A 40 -5.04 2.70 -6.34
N GLN A 41 -6.03 2.50 -7.20
CA GLN A 41 -6.79 3.58 -7.84
C GLN A 41 -5.88 4.57 -8.60
N TRP A 42 -4.91 4.07 -9.37
CA TRP A 42 -4.03 4.93 -10.15
C TRP A 42 -4.77 5.70 -11.23
N GLU A 43 -4.43 6.98 -11.37
CA GLU A 43 -5.09 7.94 -12.23
C GLU A 43 -4.08 8.69 -13.11
N GLY A 44 -4.55 9.30 -14.20
CA GLY A 44 -3.76 10.20 -15.05
C GLY A 44 -2.42 9.59 -15.48
N PRO A 45 -1.29 10.30 -15.31
CA PRO A 45 0.03 9.81 -15.75
C PRO A 45 0.44 8.49 -15.10
N ARG A 46 0.07 8.26 -13.82
CA ARG A 46 0.39 7.01 -13.10
C ARG A 46 -0.45 5.86 -13.62
N GLY A 47 -1.74 6.10 -13.92
CA GLY A 47 -2.60 5.13 -14.59
C GLY A 47 -2.11 4.77 -16.00
N ASN A 48 -1.64 5.75 -16.77
CA ASN A 48 -1.04 5.49 -18.09
C ASN A 48 0.26 4.67 -17.99
N MET A 49 1.05 4.89 -16.93
CA MET A 49 2.24 4.09 -16.67
C MET A 49 1.88 2.63 -16.39
N LEU A 50 0.84 2.38 -15.56
CA LEU A 50 0.31 1.04 -15.32
C LEU A 50 -0.07 0.35 -16.64
N LEU A 51 -0.86 1.02 -17.46
CA LEU A 51 -1.31 0.49 -18.76
C LEU A 51 -0.14 0.18 -19.70
N GLY A 52 0.94 0.96 -19.66
CA GLY A 52 2.16 0.73 -20.45
C GLY A 52 2.93 -0.55 -20.08
N TYR A 53 2.66 -1.15 -18.93
CA TYR A 53 3.24 -2.44 -18.51
C TYR A 53 2.40 -3.65 -18.90
N ILE A 54 1.21 -3.45 -19.50
CA ILE A 54 0.26 -4.52 -19.82
C ILE A 54 0.04 -4.57 -21.33
N ASP A 55 0.21 -5.73 -21.94
CA ASP A 55 -0.05 -5.92 -23.37
C ASP A 55 -1.50 -5.56 -23.70
N GLY A 56 -1.68 -4.68 -24.66
CA GLY A 56 -2.99 -4.13 -25.01
C GLY A 56 -3.44 -2.93 -24.16
N GLY A 57 -2.68 -2.55 -23.12
CA GLY A 57 -2.98 -1.38 -22.29
C GLY A 57 -2.92 -0.05 -23.04
N ASP A 58 -2.09 0.04 -24.07
CA ASP A 58 -1.99 1.22 -24.95
C ASP A 58 -3.35 1.64 -25.55
N HIS A 59 -4.26 0.67 -25.76
CA HIS A 59 -5.61 0.93 -26.25
C HIS A 59 -6.41 1.87 -25.32
N PHE A 60 -6.13 1.82 -24.03
CA PHE A 60 -6.85 2.59 -23.00
C PHE A 60 -6.06 3.84 -22.56
N ALA A 61 -4.76 3.87 -22.80
CA ALA A 61 -3.88 4.95 -22.34
C ALA A 61 -4.32 6.31 -22.89
N GLY A 62 -4.46 7.30 -21.98
CA GLY A 62 -4.85 8.67 -22.32
C GLY A 62 -6.33 8.87 -22.65
N ARG A 63 -7.16 7.83 -22.66
CA ARG A 63 -8.60 7.95 -22.88
C ARG A 63 -9.32 8.42 -21.61
N SER A 64 -10.39 9.20 -21.80
CA SER A 64 -11.25 9.60 -20.67
C SER A 64 -12.11 8.43 -20.19
N TYR A 65 -12.55 8.49 -18.92
CA TYR A 65 -13.48 7.50 -18.38
C TYR A 65 -14.78 7.45 -19.19
N SER A 66 -15.31 8.62 -19.55
CA SER A 66 -16.55 8.71 -20.35
C SER A 66 -16.39 8.07 -21.73
N ASP A 67 -15.23 8.25 -22.39
CA ASP A 67 -14.96 7.64 -23.70
C ASP A 67 -14.93 6.10 -23.61
N ILE A 68 -14.23 5.53 -22.62
CA ILE A 68 -14.17 4.08 -22.39
C ILE A 68 -15.56 3.52 -22.04
N ARG A 69 -16.34 4.23 -21.21
CA ARG A 69 -17.68 3.84 -20.83
C ARG A 69 -18.64 3.85 -22.04
N ASP A 70 -18.62 4.94 -22.82
CA ASP A 70 -19.58 5.16 -23.92
C ASP A 70 -19.27 4.24 -25.11
N SER A 71 -18.03 3.77 -25.26
CA SER A 71 -17.67 2.70 -26.19
C SER A 71 -17.98 1.28 -25.67
N GLY A 72 -18.43 1.13 -24.42
CA GLY A 72 -18.78 -0.15 -23.81
C GLY A 72 -17.58 -0.99 -23.38
N GLU A 73 -16.39 -0.39 -23.22
CA GLU A 73 -15.13 -1.10 -23.01
C GLU A 73 -14.67 -1.18 -21.54
N LEU A 74 -15.50 -0.74 -20.56
CA LEU A 74 -15.13 -0.81 -19.14
C LEU A 74 -14.83 -2.24 -18.66
N SER A 75 -15.60 -3.24 -19.14
CA SER A 75 -15.34 -4.65 -18.80
C SER A 75 -14.01 -5.13 -19.37
N ALA A 76 -13.66 -4.74 -20.59
CA ALA A 76 -12.38 -5.11 -21.20
C ALA A 76 -11.20 -4.50 -20.45
N LEU A 77 -11.32 -3.24 -20.00
CA LEU A 77 -10.29 -2.62 -19.15
C LEU A 77 -10.18 -3.34 -17.79
N SER A 78 -11.31 -3.65 -17.15
CA SER A 78 -11.34 -4.42 -15.89
C SER A 78 -10.71 -5.80 -16.03
N GLU A 79 -11.02 -6.55 -17.08
CA GLU A 79 -10.43 -7.85 -17.41
C GLU A 79 -8.92 -7.75 -17.65
N LEU A 80 -8.47 -6.70 -18.36
CA LEU A 80 -7.06 -6.44 -18.59
C LEU A 80 -6.30 -6.23 -17.29
N LEU A 81 -6.84 -5.40 -16.39
CA LEU A 81 -6.26 -5.12 -15.07
C LEU A 81 -6.25 -6.35 -14.16
N GLY A 82 -7.32 -7.19 -14.21
CA GLY A 82 -7.46 -8.41 -13.45
C GLY A 82 -6.65 -9.61 -14.01
N SER A 83 -6.07 -9.48 -15.21
CA SER A 83 -5.22 -10.52 -15.79
C SER A 83 -3.95 -10.77 -14.97
N GLU A 84 -3.30 -11.92 -15.13
CA GLU A 84 -2.03 -12.21 -14.45
C GLU A 84 -0.96 -11.13 -14.71
N GLN A 85 -0.86 -10.66 -15.96
CA GLN A 85 0.05 -9.58 -16.31
C GLN A 85 -0.37 -8.25 -15.66
N GLY A 86 -1.68 -7.95 -15.63
CA GLY A 86 -2.22 -6.76 -14.98
C GLY A 86 -1.96 -6.75 -13.48
N GLN A 87 -2.15 -7.87 -12.80
CA GLN A 87 -1.84 -8.00 -11.37
C GLN A 87 -0.34 -7.84 -11.10
N THR A 88 0.50 -8.46 -11.93
CA THR A 88 1.97 -8.32 -11.83
C THR A 88 2.40 -6.87 -12.01
N ALA A 89 1.87 -6.16 -13.02
CA ALA A 89 2.17 -4.76 -13.27
C ALA A 89 1.76 -3.87 -12.08
N GLN A 90 0.62 -4.15 -11.48
CA GLN A 90 0.13 -3.42 -10.30
C GLN A 90 1.01 -3.65 -9.06
N LEU A 91 1.45 -4.88 -8.80
CA LEU A 91 2.40 -5.17 -7.72
C LEU A 91 3.75 -4.48 -7.93
N MET A 92 4.24 -4.44 -9.18
CA MET A 92 5.46 -3.69 -9.50
C MET A 92 5.29 -2.19 -9.21
N LEU A 93 4.17 -1.61 -9.60
CA LEU A 93 3.88 -0.20 -9.38
C LEU A 93 3.70 0.14 -7.89
N LEU A 94 3.04 -0.73 -7.12
CA LEU A 94 2.95 -0.61 -5.65
C LEU A 94 4.32 -0.70 -4.99
N SER A 95 5.18 -1.63 -5.44
CA SER A 95 6.55 -1.74 -4.94
C SER A 95 7.35 -0.47 -5.22
N ASP A 96 7.18 0.12 -6.42
CA ASP A 96 7.80 1.40 -6.76
C ASP A 96 7.29 2.54 -5.86
N ASP A 97 5.99 2.61 -5.58
CA ASP A 97 5.42 3.57 -4.65
C ASP A 97 5.97 3.38 -3.22
N CYS A 98 6.08 2.14 -2.74
CA CYS A 98 6.73 1.83 -1.48
C CYS A 98 8.18 2.31 -1.46
N LEU A 99 8.95 2.01 -2.51
CA LEU A 99 10.38 2.33 -2.59
C LEU A 99 10.62 3.85 -2.72
N GLN A 100 9.85 4.54 -3.56
CA GLN A 100 10.12 5.94 -3.92
C GLN A 100 9.45 6.96 -3.00
N MET A 101 8.35 6.59 -2.34
CA MET A 101 7.58 7.51 -1.50
C MET A 101 7.56 7.10 -0.01
N TYR A 102 7.28 5.84 0.29
CA TYR A 102 7.04 5.41 1.68
C TYR A 102 8.35 5.14 2.42
N MET A 103 9.27 4.40 1.82
CA MET A 103 10.58 4.12 2.42
C MET A 103 11.38 5.39 2.76
N PRO A 104 11.48 6.42 1.89
CA PRO A 104 12.15 7.67 2.25
C PRO A 104 11.46 8.46 3.37
N ALA A 105 10.15 8.28 3.55
CA ALA A 105 9.44 8.86 4.69
C ALA A 105 9.78 8.12 5.99
N LEU A 106 9.70 6.79 5.99
CA LEU A 106 10.01 5.94 7.15
C LEU A 106 11.49 6.05 7.55
N GLY A 107 12.41 6.16 6.60
CA GLY A 107 13.85 6.37 6.85
C GLY A 107 14.19 7.64 7.63
N LYS A 108 13.22 8.56 7.81
CA LYS A 108 13.36 9.74 8.67
C LYS A 108 12.96 9.48 10.13
N VAL A 109 12.45 8.30 10.47
CA VAL A 109 12.14 7.90 11.84
C VAL A 109 13.42 7.36 12.47
N PRO A 110 13.96 7.99 13.53
CA PRO A 110 15.19 7.51 14.19
C PRO A 110 15.01 6.09 14.75
N LYS A 111 16.07 5.29 14.72
CA LYS A 111 16.09 3.93 15.31
C LYS A 111 15.00 2.97 14.78
N PHE A 112 14.51 3.21 13.58
CA PHE A 112 13.46 2.42 12.96
C PHE A 112 14.04 1.61 11.79
N TRP A 113 14.52 0.39 12.06
CA TRP A 113 15.21 -0.47 11.08
C TRP A 113 14.88 -1.96 11.16
N ASP A 114 14.04 -2.40 12.10
CA ASP A 114 13.57 -3.78 12.08
C ASP A 114 12.70 -4.04 10.82
N SER A 115 12.99 -5.15 10.10
CA SER A 115 12.36 -5.45 8.82
C SER A 115 10.85 -5.65 8.92
N ARG A 116 10.37 -6.37 9.94
CA ARG A 116 8.93 -6.60 10.14
C ARG A 116 8.21 -5.31 10.54
N CYS A 117 8.85 -4.52 11.39
CA CYS A 117 8.32 -3.22 11.80
C CYS A 117 8.23 -2.24 10.63
N ILE A 118 9.24 -2.24 9.74
CA ILE A 118 9.21 -1.44 8.51
C ILE A 118 8.08 -1.91 7.58
N ILE A 119 7.94 -3.22 7.33
CA ILE A 119 6.83 -3.77 6.53
C ILE A 119 5.49 -3.37 7.16
N TYR A 120 5.33 -3.54 8.48
CA TYR A 120 4.12 -3.12 9.19
C TYR A 120 3.76 -1.65 8.93
N ALA A 121 4.74 -0.76 9.05
CA ALA A 121 4.53 0.68 8.83
C ALA A 121 4.26 1.02 7.35
N LEU A 122 4.86 0.28 6.40
CA LEU A 122 4.58 0.45 4.97
C LEU A 122 3.09 0.23 4.67
N LEU A 123 2.44 -0.75 5.32
CA LEU A 123 1.04 -1.05 5.12
C LEU A 123 0.09 0.05 5.65
N TRP A 124 0.59 1.02 6.39
CA TRP A 124 -0.15 2.21 6.83
C TRP A 124 0.05 3.42 5.92
N CYS A 125 1.12 3.44 5.13
CA CYS A 125 1.53 4.59 4.32
C CYS A 125 0.53 5.02 3.21
N PRO A 126 -0.28 4.16 2.57
CA PRO A 126 -1.25 4.58 1.56
C PRO A 126 -2.24 5.65 2.05
N THR A 127 -2.64 5.59 3.30
CA THR A 127 -3.54 6.61 3.89
C THR A 127 -2.85 7.99 3.91
N SER A 128 -1.64 8.08 4.46
CA SER A 128 -0.74 9.22 4.37
C SER A 128 0.62 8.88 4.98
N HIS A 129 1.61 8.62 4.15
CA HIS A 129 2.99 8.35 4.62
C HIS A 129 3.57 9.47 5.50
N ASN A 130 3.15 10.72 5.30
CA ASN A 130 3.59 11.83 6.14
C ASN A 130 2.95 11.82 7.53
N VAL A 131 1.70 11.36 7.65
CA VAL A 131 1.04 11.18 8.96
C VAL A 131 1.71 10.02 9.70
N VAL A 132 1.90 8.88 9.04
CA VAL A 132 2.60 7.71 9.61
C VAL A 132 3.98 8.09 10.11
N ARG A 133 4.79 8.78 9.29
CA ARG A 133 6.10 9.26 9.70
C ARG A 133 6.05 10.10 10.97
N ARG A 134 5.20 11.14 11.01
CA ARG A 134 5.08 12.04 12.19
C ARG A 134 4.59 11.27 13.41
N PHE A 135 3.65 10.35 13.22
CA PHE A 135 3.14 9.48 14.27
C PHE A 135 4.25 8.69 14.94
N LEU A 136 5.11 8.03 14.16
CA LEU A 136 6.25 7.26 14.64
C LEU A 136 7.35 8.16 15.24
N GLN A 137 7.70 9.27 14.57
CA GLN A 137 8.71 10.21 15.08
C GLN A 137 8.36 10.74 16.48
N ASN A 138 7.09 11.06 16.73
CA ASN A 138 6.63 11.58 18.01
C ASN A 138 6.62 10.53 19.14
N ARG A 139 6.86 9.25 18.83
CA ARG A 139 6.86 8.13 19.79
C ARG A 139 8.20 7.44 19.92
N ASN A 140 9.16 7.80 19.09
CA ASN A 140 10.46 7.16 19.03
C ASN A 140 11.27 7.20 20.34
N ASP A 141 11.08 8.21 21.17
CA ASP A 141 11.80 8.34 22.44
C ASP A 141 11.10 7.62 23.59
N ASP A 142 9.78 7.37 23.47
CA ASP A 142 8.96 6.80 24.55
C ASP A 142 8.69 5.30 24.35
N TYR A 143 8.85 4.77 23.13
CA TYR A 143 8.48 3.40 22.76
C TYR A 143 9.60 2.71 21.96
N ASP A 144 9.70 1.40 22.12
CA ASP A 144 10.57 0.58 21.26
C ASP A 144 9.84 0.29 19.93
N LEU A 145 10.17 1.06 18.90
CA LEU A 145 9.61 0.89 17.56
C LEU A 145 10.19 -0.30 16.78
N SER A 146 11.12 -1.05 17.39
CA SER A 146 11.64 -2.33 16.84
C SER A 146 10.84 -3.53 17.34
N ASP A 147 9.84 -3.31 18.19
CA ASP A 147 8.91 -4.33 18.67
C ASP A 147 7.60 -4.25 17.90
N LEU A 148 7.28 -5.32 17.16
CA LEU A 148 6.08 -5.39 16.33
C LEU A 148 4.78 -5.31 17.14
N ALA A 149 4.75 -5.89 18.36
CA ALA A 149 3.59 -5.82 19.24
C ALA A 149 3.36 -4.39 19.76
N VAL A 150 4.44 -3.67 20.07
CA VAL A 150 4.37 -2.25 20.44
C VAL A 150 3.80 -1.42 19.29
N LEU A 151 4.24 -1.66 18.05
CA LEU A 151 3.66 -0.96 16.88
C LEU A 151 2.18 -1.26 16.73
N ARG A 152 1.76 -2.52 16.80
CA ARG A 152 0.34 -2.88 16.77
C ARG A 152 -0.46 -2.08 17.79
N ASP A 153 -0.03 -2.07 19.03
CA ASP A 153 -0.75 -1.40 20.12
C ASP A 153 -0.81 0.12 19.92
N LEU A 154 0.28 0.74 19.45
CA LEU A 154 0.31 2.16 19.12
C LEU A 154 -0.67 2.52 18.00
N PHE A 155 -0.68 1.76 16.90
CA PHE A 155 -1.57 2.02 15.78
C PHE A 155 -3.04 1.72 16.15
N ALA A 156 -3.29 0.67 16.93
CA ALA A 156 -4.65 0.32 17.38
C ALA A 156 -5.26 1.39 18.30
N THR A 157 -4.45 2.01 19.17
CA THR A 157 -4.99 2.85 20.25
C THR A 157 -4.78 4.35 20.07
N GLN A 158 -3.79 4.77 19.26
CA GLN A 158 -3.38 6.17 19.21
C GLN A 158 -3.37 6.78 17.80
N TYR A 159 -3.41 5.93 16.74
CA TYR A 159 -3.26 6.43 15.38
C TYR A 159 -4.47 7.27 14.93
N ALA A 160 -5.69 6.88 15.29
CA ALA A 160 -6.90 7.59 14.94
C ALA A 160 -6.85 9.06 15.39
N THR A 161 -6.48 9.31 16.63
CA THR A 161 -6.31 10.68 17.18
C THR A 161 -5.14 11.40 16.52
N ALA A 162 -4.01 10.73 16.26
CA ALA A 162 -2.86 11.35 15.61
C ALA A 162 -3.11 11.70 14.13
N ALA A 163 -4.07 11.04 13.50
CA ALA A 163 -4.50 11.25 12.12
C ALA A 163 -5.71 12.21 12.01
N ASP A 164 -6.25 12.69 13.15
CA ASP A 164 -7.45 13.52 13.21
C ASP A 164 -8.69 12.83 12.58
N CYS A 165 -8.86 11.54 12.91
CA CYS A 165 -9.86 10.63 12.32
C CYS A 165 -10.45 9.70 13.39
N GLU A 166 -10.85 10.23 14.56
CA GLU A 166 -11.34 9.45 15.70
C GLU A 166 -12.61 8.64 15.39
N GLU A 167 -13.40 9.06 14.43
CA GLU A 167 -14.60 8.33 13.95
C GLU A 167 -14.26 6.97 13.34
N TYR A 168 -13.01 6.76 12.92
CA TYR A 168 -12.52 5.50 12.36
C TYR A 168 -11.70 4.65 13.34
N ALA A 169 -11.67 5.00 14.64
CA ALA A 169 -10.81 4.35 15.64
C ALA A 169 -10.99 2.82 15.69
N GLU A 170 -12.23 2.31 15.65
CA GLU A 170 -12.50 0.87 15.61
C GLU A 170 -11.97 0.21 14.33
N GLY A 171 -12.14 0.86 13.19
CA GLY A 171 -11.60 0.39 11.90
C GLY A 171 -10.08 0.33 11.91
N TYR A 172 -9.41 1.34 12.49
CA TYR A 172 -7.96 1.34 12.62
C TYR A 172 -7.45 0.30 13.63
N ALA A 173 -8.17 0.04 14.72
CA ALA A 173 -7.82 -1.03 15.65
C ALA A 173 -7.89 -2.41 14.95
N ASN A 174 -8.95 -2.68 14.19
CA ASN A 174 -9.09 -3.91 13.41
C ASN A 174 -7.99 -4.02 12.33
N ARG A 175 -7.67 -2.92 11.64
CA ARG A 175 -6.58 -2.87 10.66
C ARG A 175 -5.23 -3.17 11.31
N ALA A 176 -4.95 -2.60 12.48
CA ALA A 176 -3.71 -2.83 13.23
C ALA A 176 -3.51 -4.31 13.54
N GLU A 177 -4.55 -5.00 13.99
CA GLU A 177 -4.53 -6.43 14.28
C GLU A 177 -4.36 -7.28 13.01
N ASN A 178 -5.10 -6.97 11.94
CA ASN A 178 -4.99 -7.69 10.67
C ASN A 178 -3.58 -7.58 10.07
N ILE A 179 -2.99 -6.39 10.07
CA ILE A 179 -1.62 -6.18 9.60
C ILE A 179 -0.62 -6.90 10.50
N PHE A 180 -0.81 -6.86 11.83
CA PHE A 180 0.05 -7.57 12.77
C PHE A 180 0.05 -9.07 12.50
N ASN A 181 -1.13 -9.69 12.36
CA ASN A 181 -1.26 -11.12 12.06
C ASN A 181 -0.59 -11.49 10.74
N TYR A 182 -0.74 -10.67 9.72
CA TYR A 182 -0.06 -10.86 8.43
C TYR A 182 1.47 -10.79 8.59
N VAL A 183 2.00 -9.71 9.13
CA VAL A 183 3.44 -9.46 9.22
C VAL A 183 4.14 -10.45 10.15
N SER A 184 3.51 -10.82 11.27
CA SER A 184 4.06 -11.82 12.20
C SER A 184 4.16 -13.22 11.56
N SER A 185 3.25 -13.56 10.64
CA SER A 185 3.22 -14.86 9.94
C SER A 185 4.14 -14.94 8.72
N LEU A 186 4.77 -13.84 8.28
CA LEU A 186 5.64 -13.84 7.10
C LEU A 186 6.86 -14.73 7.30
N ASP A 187 7.13 -15.62 6.35
CA ASP A 187 8.42 -16.29 6.25
C ASP A 187 9.43 -15.37 5.54
N LEU A 188 10.30 -14.76 6.33
CA LEU A 188 11.37 -13.89 5.84
C LEU A 188 12.76 -14.56 5.94
N SER A 189 12.82 -15.89 6.13
CA SER A 189 14.06 -16.65 6.29
C SER A 189 14.99 -16.54 5.08
N ALA A 190 14.41 -16.46 3.87
CA ALA A 190 15.16 -16.25 2.63
C ALA A 190 15.95 -14.92 2.62
N TYR A 191 15.57 -13.96 3.43
CA TYR A 191 16.25 -12.67 3.62
C TYR A 191 17.12 -12.63 4.88
N GLY A 192 17.26 -13.76 5.58
CA GLY A 192 18.06 -13.86 6.81
C GLY A 192 17.37 -13.23 8.04
N VAL A 193 16.07 -13.00 7.99
CA VAL A 193 15.26 -12.51 9.12
C VAL A 193 14.69 -13.73 9.87
N ALA A 194 14.89 -13.78 11.19
CA ALA A 194 14.38 -14.87 12.03
C ALA A 194 12.84 -14.91 12.04
N GLU A 195 12.28 -16.06 12.40
CA GLU A 195 10.84 -16.17 12.69
C GLU A 195 10.47 -15.20 13.82
N TYR A 196 9.22 -14.73 13.78
CA TYR A 196 8.68 -13.88 14.85
C TYR A 196 8.34 -14.76 16.06
N GLU A 197 9.05 -14.54 17.15
CA GLU A 197 8.77 -15.16 18.46
C GLU A 197 7.94 -14.15 19.28
N GLY A 198 6.60 -14.22 19.18
CA GLY A 198 5.67 -13.32 19.86
C GLY A 198 5.59 -13.50 21.38
#